data_41c68ad10180bb16f7e36349f79f8b44
#
_entry.id   41c68ad10180bb16f7e36349f79f8b44
#
_cell.length_a   1.000
_cell.length_b   1.000
_cell.length_c   1.000
_cell.angle_alpha   90.00
_cell.angle_beta   90.00
_cell.angle_gamma   90.00
#
_symmetry.space_group_name_H-M   'P 1'
#
loop_
_entity.id
_entity.type
_entity.pdbx_description
1 polymer ?
#
loop_
_entity_poly.entity_id
_entity_poly.type
_entity_poly.pdbx_seq_one_letter_code
_entity_poly.pdbx_strand_id
1 'polypeptide(L)'
;MCKKCGETKEFDFFYKRSRSKDGYTSRCKNCIYESEKKYKKSYNKDWRLKNKEAILIKEKEYRENNKEFLKSRRNDNKDKIKEKKRIYYQNRRKNDSMYRLSHNLRNIIYKSCKSRKSSFRTEKIIGCSFEDFKLHLECKFESWMTWKNYGKYNGELEYGWDIDHIIPLCSAINEEELIKLNHFTNLQPLCSKVNRDIKRKNPTWVSEVSMFS
;
A
#
# COMPACT_ATOMS: atom_id res chain seq x y z
N MET A 1 -11.72 42.27 -19.77
CA MET A 1 -11.26 40.97 -20.31
C MET A 1 -9.81 40.69 -19.88
N CYS A 2 -9.53 39.49 -19.39
CA CYS A 2 -8.17 39.07 -19.02
C CYS A 2 -7.36 38.65 -20.26
N LYS A 3 -6.21 39.31 -20.50
CA LYS A 3 -5.34 39.00 -21.67
C LYS A 3 -4.74 37.59 -21.70
N LYS A 4 -4.81 36.83 -20.59
CA LYS A 4 -4.23 35.48 -20.54
C LYS A 4 -5.27 34.37 -20.72
N CYS A 5 -6.43 34.42 -20.03
CA CYS A 5 -7.47 33.39 -20.17
C CYS A 5 -8.60 33.80 -21.13
N GLY A 6 -8.63 35.06 -21.64
CA GLY A 6 -9.67 35.54 -22.54
C GLY A 6 -11.03 35.80 -21.88
N GLU A 7 -11.19 35.47 -20.59
CA GLU A 7 -12.47 35.63 -19.90
C GLU A 7 -12.73 37.07 -19.50
N THR A 8 -13.97 37.51 -19.66
CA THR A 8 -14.46 38.80 -19.12
C THR A 8 -14.84 38.59 -17.66
N LYS A 9 -14.21 39.36 -16.76
CA LYS A 9 -14.40 39.26 -15.29
C LYS A 9 -14.59 40.66 -14.74
N GLU A 10 -15.28 40.77 -13.61
CA GLU A 10 -15.41 41.98 -12.84
C GLU A 10 -14.05 42.52 -12.37
N PHE A 11 -13.97 43.84 -12.09
CA PHE A 11 -12.72 44.49 -11.68
C PHE A 11 -12.13 43.94 -10.40
N ASP A 12 -12.95 43.38 -9.50
CA ASP A 12 -12.51 42.72 -8.27
C ASP A 12 -11.61 41.51 -8.50
N PHE A 13 -11.67 40.92 -9.68
CA PHE A 13 -10.75 39.81 -10.06
C PHE A 13 -9.42 40.32 -10.60
N PHE A 14 -9.13 41.62 -10.62
CA PHE A 14 -7.86 42.18 -11.06
C PHE A 14 -7.17 42.92 -9.91
N TYR A 15 -5.84 42.99 -9.93
CA TYR A 15 -5.10 43.82 -8.98
C TYR A 15 -5.12 45.28 -9.46
N LYS A 16 -5.23 46.23 -8.53
CA LYS A 16 -5.08 47.65 -8.81
C LYS A 16 -3.66 47.96 -9.30
N ARG A 17 -3.55 48.76 -10.33
CA ARG A 17 -2.27 49.20 -10.92
C ARG A 17 -2.35 50.64 -11.41
N SER A 18 -1.78 51.54 -10.65
CA SER A 18 -1.86 53.01 -10.91
C SER A 18 -1.29 53.43 -12.26
N ARG A 19 -0.33 52.69 -12.83
CA ARG A 19 0.28 53.00 -14.14
C ARG A 19 -0.55 52.51 -15.33
N SER A 20 -1.66 51.84 -15.13
CA SER A 20 -2.55 51.37 -16.21
C SER A 20 -3.64 52.41 -16.47
N LYS A 21 -4.05 52.59 -17.73
CA LYS A 21 -5.09 53.54 -18.11
C LYS A 21 -6.42 53.31 -17.40
N ASP A 22 -6.75 52.05 -17.16
CA ASP A 22 -7.96 51.59 -16.48
C ASP A 22 -7.75 51.34 -14.96
N GLY A 23 -6.56 51.59 -14.42
CA GLY A 23 -6.23 51.40 -13.01
C GLY A 23 -6.06 49.95 -12.57
N TYR A 24 -6.09 48.98 -13.49
CA TYR A 24 -6.04 47.55 -13.18
C TYR A 24 -4.97 46.79 -13.99
N THR A 25 -4.61 45.57 -13.53
CA THR A 25 -3.71 44.70 -14.27
C THR A 25 -4.40 44.10 -15.49
N SER A 26 -3.67 43.88 -16.57
CA SER A 26 -4.21 43.25 -17.81
C SER A 26 -4.50 41.76 -17.67
N ARG A 27 -4.08 41.11 -16.57
CA ARG A 27 -4.33 39.70 -16.25
C ARG A 27 -5.06 39.61 -14.93
N CYS A 28 -6.02 38.68 -14.83
CA CYS A 28 -6.76 38.44 -13.60
C CYS A 28 -5.86 37.83 -12.50
N LYS A 29 -6.25 37.96 -11.24
CA LYS A 29 -5.55 37.47 -10.04
C LYS A 29 -5.19 36.00 -10.16
N ASN A 30 -6.10 35.15 -10.64
CA ASN A 30 -5.85 33.73 -10.81
C ASN A 30 -4.74 33.43 -11.84
N CYS A 31 -4.79 34.11 -12.99
CA CYS A 31 -3.75 33.94 -14.02
C CYS A 31 -2.37 34.45 -13.56
N ILE A 32 -2.31 35.48 -12.74
CA ILE A 32 -1.06 35.96 -12.13
C ILE A 32 -0.57 34.93 -11.11
N TYR A 33 -1.44 34.49 -10.20
CA TYR A 33 -1.13 33.49 -9.19
C TYR A 33 -0.56 32.20 -9.81
N GLU A 34 -1.20 31.64 -10.84
CA GLU A 34 -0.72 30.42 -11.51
C GLU A 34 0.63 30.64 -12.20
N SER A 35 0.88 31.80 -12.78
CA SER A 35 2.17 32.14 -13.37
C SER A 35 3.28 32.23 -12.32
N GLU A 36 3.01 32.91 -11.21
CA GLU A 36 3.96 33.03 -10.09
C GLU A 36 4.23 31.71 -9.40
N LYS A 37 3.19 30.88 -9.19
CA LYS A 37 3.30 29.56 -8.61
C LYS A 37 4.25 28.67 -9.43
N LYS A 38 4.09 28.67 -10.76
CA LYS A 38 4.94 27.93 -11.67
C LYS A 38 6.39 28.40 -11.62
N TYR A 39 6.60 29.73 -11.65
CA TYR A 39 7.93 30.35 -11.55
C TYR A 39 8.60 30.05 -10.21
N LYS A 40 7.91 30.27 -9.09
CA LYS A 40 8.43 29.99 -7.73
C LYS A 40 8.80 28.52 -7.57
N LYS A 41 8.00 27.60 -8.14
CA LYS A 41 8.29 26.15 -8.07
C LYS A 41 9.58 25.79 -8.82
N SER A 42 9.78 26.35 -10.03
CA SER A 42 11.01 26.13 -10.80
C SER A 42 12.22 26.74 -10.11
N TYR A 43 12.13 28.03 -9.74
CA TYR A 43 13.20 28.75 -9.03
C TYR A 43 13.62 28.05 -7.73
N ASN A 44 12.65 27.63 -6.90
CA ASN A 44 12.97 26.93 -5.66
C ASN A 44 13.61 25.57 -5.89
N LYS A 45 13.26 24.87 -6.97
CA LYS A 45 13.90 23.59 -7.34
C LYS A 45 15.36 23.81 -7.72
N ASP A 46 15.63 24.77 -8.59
CA ASP A 46 16.98 25.08 -9.06
C ASP A 46 17.86 25.64 -7.93
N TRP A 47 17.31 26.51 -7.09
CA TRP A 47 17.98 27.03 -5.91
C TRP A 47 18.35 25.91 -4.93
N ARG A 48 17.42 24.98 -4.65
CA ARG A 48 17.69 23.83 -3.79
C ARG A 48 18.75 22.89 -4.35
N LEU A 49 18.77 22.69 -5.68
CA LEU A 49 19.82 21.89 -6.32
C LEU A 49 21.19 22.56 -6.18
N LYS A 50 21.28 23.86 -6.45
CA LYS A 50 22.53 24.62 -6.32
C LYS A 50 23.06 24.70 -4.88
N ASN A 51 22.16 24.73 -3.90
CA ASN A 51 22.52 24.87 -2.47
C ASN A 51 22.41 23.57 -1.68
N LYS A 52 22.32 22.42 -2.35
CA LYS A 52 22.05 21.12 -1.71
C LYS A 52 23.04 20.79 -0.59
N GLU A 53 24.32 20.98 -0.81
CA GLU A 53 25.36 20.68 0.18
C GLU A 53 25.26 21.58 1.41
N ALA A 54 25.11 22.89 1.20
CA ALA A 54 24.94 23.85 2.28
C ALA A 54 23.67 23.58 3.12
N ILE A 55 22.58 23.15 2.48
CA ILE A 55 21.36 22.75 3.18
C ILE A 55 21.61 21.51 4.02
N LEU A 56 22.27 20.48 3.46
CA LEU A 56 22.58 19.24 4.19
C LEU A 56 23.46 19.48 5.42
N ILE A 57 24.47 20.35 5.29
CA ILE A 57 25.32 20.72 6.42
C ILE A 57 24.50 21.40 7.52
N LYS A 58 23.71 22.42 7.19
CA LYS A 58 22.84 23.11 8.15
C LYS A 58 21.81 22.18 8.79
N GLU A 59 21.24 21.27 8.03
CA GLU A 59 20.28 20.27 8.57
C GLU A 59 20.97 19.29 9.52
N LYS A 60 22.24 18.92 9.24
CA LYS A 60 23.02 18.05 10.12
C LYS A 60 23.34 18.76 11.43
N GLU A 61 23.87 19.98 11.36
CA GLU A 61 24.16 20.82 12.52
C GLU A 61 22.91 21.04 13.38
N TYR A 62 21.77 21.37 12.75
CA TYR A 62 20.51 21.53 13.46
C TYR A 62 20.09 20.26 14.21
N ARG A 63 20.22 19.09 13.56
CA ARG A 63 19.89 17.80 14.20
C ARG A 63 20.80 17.47 15.36
N GLU A 64 22.08 17.75 15.24
CA GLU A 64 23.06 17.52 16.31
C GLU A 64 22.79 18.46 17.51
N ASN A 65 22.62 19.74 17.25
CA ASN A 65 22.37 20.74 18.28
C ASN A 65 21.01 20.58 18.97
N ASN A 66 20.04 19.99 18.32
CA ASN A 66 18.67 19.82 18.84
C ASN A 66 18.29 18.35 19.12
N LYS A 67 19.26 17.46 19.23
CA LYS A 67 19.05 16.00 19.33
C LYS A 67 18.09 15.62 20.46
N GLU A 68 18.28 16.15 21.66
CA GLU A 68 17.44 15.83 22.82
C GLU A 68 16.03 16.40 22.67
N PHE A 69 15.88 17.63 22.19
CA PHE A 69 14.58 18.23 21.88
C PHE A 69 13.81 17.43 20.83
N LEU A 70 14.46 17.03 19.74
CA LEU A 70 13.84 16.22 18.69
C LEU A 70 13.45 14.84 19.19
N LYS A 71 14.24 14.25 20.09
CA LYS A 71 13.94 12.96 20.73
C LYS A 71 12.73 13.07 21.65
N SER A 72 12.67 14.08 22.51
CA SER A 72 11.51 14.34 23.38
C SER A 72 10.25 14.52 22.53
N ARG A 73 10.26 15.43 21.58
CA ARG A 73 9.13 15.69 20.67
C ARG A 73 8.68 14.44 19.90
N ARG A 74 9.61 13.56 19.53
CA ARG A 74 9.28 12.27 18.88
C ARG A 74 8.58 11.34 19.86
N ASN A 75 9.03 11.27 21.10
CA ASN A 75 8.41 10.46 22.15
C ASN A 75 7.00 10.95 22.48
N ASP A 76 6.80 12.26 22.66
CA ASP A 76 5.49 12.88 22.96
C ASP A 76 4.45 12.59 21.86
N ASN A 77 4.91 12.47 20.62
CA ASN A 77 4.04 12.16 19.49
C ASN A 77 3.94 10.66 19.16
N LYS A 78 4.69 9.80 19.86
CA LYS A 78 4.81 8.36 19.54
C LYS A 78 3.46 7.67 19.54
N ASP A 79 2.65 7.88 20.57
CA ASP A 79 1.36 7.22 20.73
C ASP A 79 0.34 7.74 19.72
N LYS A 80 0.34 9.04 19.45
CA LYS A 80 -0.50 9.64 18.40
C LYS A 80 -0.16 9.09 17.00
N ILE A 81 1.14 8.92 16.72
CA ILE A 81 1.61 8.37 15.45
C ILE A 81 1.24 6.88 15.34
N LYS A 82 1.40 6.12 16.44
CA LYS A 82 1.04 4.70 16.52
C LYS A 82 -0.46 4.50 16.27
N GLU A 83 -1.30 5.31 16.90
CA GLU A 83 -2.73 5.25 16.72
C GLU A 83 -3.17 5.62 15.29
N LYS A 84 -2.62 6.72 14.72
CA LYS A 84 -2.88 7.07 13.32
C LYS A 84 -2.48 5.95 12.36
N LYS A 85 -1.32 5.31 12.58
CA LYS A 85 -0.88 4.17 11.77
C LYS A 85 -1.82 2.97 11.94
N ARG A 86 -2.27 2.67 13.17
CA ARG A 86 -3.23 1.60 13.45
C ARG A 86 -4.51 1.78 12.66
N ILE A 87 -5.12 2.97 12.75
CA ILE A 87 -6.35 3.31 12.02
C ILE A 87 -6.13 3.23 10.50
N TYR A 88 -5.03 3.80 10.00
CA TYR A 88 -4.69 3.74 8.57
C TYR A 88 -4.61 2.30 8.04
N TYR A 89 -3.87 1.42 8.74
CA TYR A 89 -3.72 0.03 8.31
C TYR A 89 -5.00 -0.78 8.47
N GLN A 90 -5.82 -0.51 9.49
CA GLN A 90 -7.14 -1.13 9.64
C GLN A 90 -8.07 -0.76 8.48
N ASN A 91 -8.16 0.52 8.15
CA ASN A 91 -8.97 1.00 7.03
C ASN A 91 -8.47 0.43 5.69
N ARG A 92 -7.17 0.37 5.50
CA ARG A 92 -6.60 -0.18 4.28
C ARG A 92 -6.88 -1.68 4.14
N ARG A 93 -6.76 -2.47 5.21
CA ARG A 93 -7.14 -3.90 5.18
C ARG A 93 -8.61 -4.11 4.87
N LYS A 94 -9.48 -3.21 5.35
CA LYS A 94 -10.93 -3.31 5.12
C LYS A 94 -11.30 -2.98 3.67
N ASN A 95 -10.68 -1.97 3.08
CA ASN A 95 -11.11 -1.36 1.82
C ASN A 95 -10.24 -1.73 0.60
N ASP A 96 -9.01 -2.21 0.80
CA ASP A 96 -8.06 -2.56 -0.26
C ASP A 96 -7.80 -4.07 -0.23
N SER A 97 -8.47 -4.80 -1.15
CA SER A 97 -8.34 -6.25 -1.26
C SER A 97 -6.92 -6.69 -1.65
N MET A 98 -6.24 -5.93 -2.52
CA MET A 98 -4.86 -6.22 -2.92
C MET A 98 -3.89 -6.05 -1.76
N TYR A 99 -4.05 -4.98 -0.99
CA TYR A 99 -3.25 -4.79 0.23
C TYR A 99 -3.47 -5.93 1.23
N ARG A 100 -4.73 -6.34 1.44
CA ARG A 100 -5.07 -7.45 2.34
C ARG A 100 -4.47 -8.76 1.86
N LEU A 101 -4.57 -9.07 0.58
CA LEU A 101 -3.97 -10.25 -0.04
C LEU A 101 -2.45 -10.27 0.16
N SER A 102 -1.75 -9.22 -0.28
CA SER A 102 -0.29 -9.13 -0.16
C SER A 102 0.19 -9.18 1.28
N HIS A 103 -0.54 -8.57 2.21
CA HIS A 103 -0.22 -8.61 3.64
C HIS A 103 -0.38 -10.03 4.21
N ASN A 104 -1.47 -10.73 3.87
CA ASN A 104 -1.72 -12.08 4.35
C ASN A 104 -0.71 -13.08 3.78
N LEU A 105 -0.36 -12.98 2.50
CA LEU A 105 0.68 -13.80 1.90
C LEU A 105 2.04 -13.60 2.57
N ARG A 106 2.46 -12.36 2.80
CA ARG A 106 3.70 -12.09 3.56
C ARG A 106 3.69 -12.74 4.92
N ASN A 107 2.54 -12.72 5.62
CA ASN A 107 2.41 -13.37 6.92
C ASN A 107 2.45 -14.90 6.83
N ILE A 108 1.82 -15.49 5.82
CA ILE A 108 1.87 -16.95 5.57
C ILE A 108 3.31 -17.36 5.35
N ILE A 109 4.01 -16.72 4.41
CA ILE A 109 5.40 -17.02 4.09
C ILE A 109 6.32 -16.79 5.29
N TYR A 110 6.17 -15.67 6.01
CA TYR A 110 6.94 -15.39 7.23
C TYR A 110 6.75 -16.47 8.30
N LYS A 111 5.52 -16.92 8.51
CA LYS A 111 5.21 -17.99 9.48
C LYS A 111 5.74 -19.35 9.05
N SER A 112 5.68 -19.68 7.76
CA SER A 112 6.17 -20.95 7.22
C SER A 112 7.69 -21.03 7.25
N CYS A 113 8.38 -19.94 6.97
CA CYS A 113 9.85 -19.85 6.94
C CYS A 113 10.46 -19.41 8.29
N LYS A 114 9.95 -19.82 9.39
CA LYS A 114 9.95 -19.31 10.77
C LYS A 114 11.30 -19.07 11.47
N SER A 115 12.44 -19.08 10.89
CA SER A 115 13.68 -18.83 11.66
C SER A 115 14.83 -18.22 10.88
N ARG A 116 14.64 -17.86 9.65
CA ARG A 116 15.73 -17.36 8.84
C ARG A 116 15.35 -16.04 8.21
N LYS A 117 16.28 -15.10 8.27
CA LYS A 117 16.24 -13.83 7.55
C LYS A 117 16.17 -14.12 6.04
N SER A 118 15.03 -14.61 5.57
CA SER A 118 14.76 -14.76 4.16
C SER A 118 14.77 -13.38 3.55
N SER A 119 15.87 -13.01 2.91
CA SER A 119 16.02 -11.79 2.12
C SER A 119 15.19 -11.83 0.82
N PHE A 120 14.52 -12.94 0.58
CA PHE A 120 13.72 -13.12 -0.61
C PHE A 120 12.41 -12.33 -0.52
N ARG A 121 12.13 -11.55 -1.56
CA ARG A 121 10.82 -10.91 -1.72
C ARG A 121 9.75 -11.99 -1.83
N THR A 122 8.59 -11.74 -1.23
CA THR A 122 7.44 -12.65 -1.25
C THR A 122 7.10 -13.14 -2.67
N GLU A 123 7.15 -12.25 -3.67
CA GLU A 123 6.89 -12.56 -5.08
C GLU A 123 7.86 -13.58 -5.68
N LYS A 124 9.12 -13.61 -5.22
CA LYS A 124 10.08 -14.63 -5.63
C LYS A 124 9.75 -16.02 -5.06
N ILE A 125 9.17 -16.07 -3.86
CA ILE A 125 8.78 -17.32 -3.21
C ILE A 125 7.50 -17.87 -3.83
N ILE A 126 6.49 -16.99 -4.04
CA ILE A 126 5.24 -17.39 -4.69
C ILE A 126 5.40 -17.64 -6.19
N GLY A 127 6.45 -17.12 -6.83
CA GLY A 127 6.77 -17.35 -8.24
C GLY A 127 5.98 -16.48 -9.23
N CYS A 128 5.20 -15.51 -8.76
CA CYS A 128 4.43 -14.59 -9.60
C CYS A 128 4.20 -13.23 -8.92
N SER A 129 3.67 -12.25 -9.68
CA SER A 129 3.24 -10.97 -9.11
C SER A 129 2.00 -11.14 -8.24
N PHE A 130 1.69 -10.15 -7.38
CA PHE A 130 0.46 -10.20 -6.58
C PHE A 130 -0.80 -10.07 -7.46
N GLU A 131 -0.70 -9.40 -8.57
CA GLU A 131 -1.76 -9.26 -9.57
C GLU A 131 -2.07 -10.59 -10.24
N ASP A 132 -1.04 -11.31 -10.72
CA ASP A 132 -1.17 -12.64 -11.31
C ASP A 132 -1.69 -13.66 -10.30
N PHE A 133 -1.19 -13.58 -9.05
CA PHE A 133 -1.68 -14.42 -7.97
C PHE A 133 -3.16 -14.18 -7.67
N LYS A 134 -3.60 -12.92 -7.71
CA LYS A 134 -5.01 -12.57 -7.56
C LYS A 134 -5.86 -13.22 -8.65
N LEU A 135 -5.44 -13.09 -9.90
CA LEU A 135 -6.12 -13.73 -11.05
C LEU A 135 -6.16 -15.25 -10.92
N HIS A 136 -5.05 -15.88 -10.52
CA HIS A 136 -4.98 -17.32 -10.25
C HIS A 136 -6.01 -17.78 -9.21
N LEU A 137 -6.22 -17.01 -8.14
CA LEU A 137 -7.25 -17.32 -7.16
C LEU A 137 -8.65 -17.10 -7.72
N GLU A 138 -8.88 -15.99 -8.44
CA GLU A 138 -10.18 -15.66 -9.03
C GLU A 138 -10.64 -16.71 -10.04
N CYS A 139 -9.73 -17.30 -10.83
CA CYS A 139 -10.03 -18.41 -11.74
C CYS A 139 -10.49 -19.68 -11.03
N LYS A 140 -10.21 -19.81 -9.72
CA LYS A 140 -10.60 -20.96 -8.89
C LYS A 140 -11.75 -20.64 -7.93
N PHE A 141 -12.37 -19.46 -8.05
CA PHE A 141 -13.50 -19.10 -7.20
C PHE A 141 -14.74 -19.93 -7.51
N GLU A 142 -15.33 -20.45 -6.49
CA GLU A 142 -16.70 -20.94 -6.54
C GLU A 142 -17.69 -19.76 -6.57
N SER A 143 -18.93 -19.97 -6.99
CA SER A 143 -19.92 -18.92 -7.24
C SER A 143 -20.20 -18.00 -6.04
N TRP A 144 -20.03 -18.49 -4.83
CA TRP A 144 -20.23 -17.75 -3.57
C TRP A 144 -18.96 -17.01 -3.10
N MET A 145 -17.79 -17.30 -3.67
CA MET A 145 -16.51 -16.69 -3.29
C MET A 145 -16.35 -15.29 -3.88
N THR A 146 -16.00 -14.34 -3.05
CA THR A 146 -15.74 -12.95 -3.41
C THR A 146 -14.62 -12.38 -2.55
N TRP A 147 -14.01 -11.28 -2.98
CA TRP A 147 -13.04 -10.56 -2.13
C TRP A 147 -13.67 -9.95 -0.88
N LYS A 148 -15.00 -9.77 -0.84
CA LYS A 148 -15.73 -9.28 0.33
C LYS A 148 -15.79 -10.29 1.46
N ASN A 149 -15.84 -11.60 1.13
CA ASN A 149 -15.89 -12.67 2.13
C ASN A 149 -14.55 -13.37 2.37
N TYR A 150 -13.46 -12.88 1.76
CA TYR A 150 -12.09 -13.36 2.03
C TYR A 150 -11.69 -13.19 3.50
N GLY A 151 -11.28 -14.26 4.14
CA GLY A 151 -10.82 -14.32 5.53
C GLY A 151 -11.95 -14.26 6.57
N LYS A 152 -13.22 -14.26 6.15
CA LYS A 152 -14.36 -14.34 7.07
C LYS A 152 -14.61 -15.78 7.51
N TYR A 153 -15.09 -15.93 8.75
CA TYR A 153 -15.40 -17.23 9.33
C TYR A 153 -16.48 -17.07 10.41
N ASN A 154 -17.54 -17.87 10.33
CA ASN A 154 -18.61 -17.94 11.31
C ASN A 154 -18.97 -19.39 11.71
N GLY A 155 -18.24 -20.38 11.19
CA GLY A 155 -18.50 -21.80 11.42
C GLY A 155 -19.47 -22.45 10.44
N GLU A 156 -19.92 -21.71 9.41
CA GLU A 156 -20.80 -22.21 8.36
C GLU A 156 -20.05 -22.45 7.05
N LEU A 157 -20.56 -23.34 6.21
CA LEU A 157 -20.08 -23.52 4.84
C LEU A 157 -20.42 -22.29 3.99
N GLU A 158 -19.58 -22.01 2.97
CA GLU A 158 -19.81 -20.95 1.98
C GLU A 158 -19.93 -19.52 2.52
N TYR A 159 -19.69 -19.31 3.83
CA TYR A 159 -19.71 -17.98 4.42
C TYR A 159 -18.46 -17.16 4.08
N GLY A 160 -17.29 -17.77 4.12
CA GLY A 160 -16.03 -17.13 3.80
C GLY A 160 -14.97 -18.12 3.37
N TRP A 161 -13.91 -17.61 2.74
CA TRP A 161 -12.82 -18.42 2.22
C TRP A 161 -11.45 -17.89 2.67
N ASP A 162 -10.49 -18.80 2.74
CA ASP A 162 -9.08 -18.54 3.08
C ASP A 162 -8.18 -18.99 1.91
N ILE A 163 -6.95 -18.47 1.89
CA ILE A 163 -5.88 -19.04 1.06
C ILE A 163 -5.37 -20.29 1.78
N ASP A 164 -5.36 -21.40 1.08
CA ASP A 164 -4.94 -22.71 1.56
C ASP A 164 -3.82 -23.29 0.69
N HIS A 165 -2.97 -24.15 1.29
CA HIS A 165 -1.99 -24.94 0.58
C HIS A 165 -2.61 -26.29 0.18
N ILE A 166 -2.64 -26.61 -1.13
CA ILE A 166 -3.14 -27.90 -1.64
C ILE A 166 -2.36 -29.02 -0.96
N ILE A 167 -1.03 -29.02 -1.09
CA ILE A 167 -0.13 -29.88 -0.34
C ILE A 167 0.27 -29.15 0.93
N PRO A 168 -0.03 -29.70 2.12
CA PRO A 168 0.23 -29.03 3.38
C PRO A 168 1.72 -28.75 3.63
N LEU A 169 2.04 -27.62 4.24
CA LEU A 169 3.43 -27.25 4.56
C LEU A 169 4.13 -28.21 5.53
N CYS A 170 3.37 -28.95 6.34
CA CYS A 170 3.93 -29.95 7.25
C CYS A 170 4.51 -31.17 6.53
N SER A 171 4.25 -31.38 5.24
CA SER A 171 4.84 -32.43 4.44
C SER A 171 6.28 -32.16 3.99
N ALA A 172 6.73 -30.90 4.10
CA ALA A 172 8.09 -30.50 3.72
C ALA A 172 9.11 -31.15 4.66
N ILE A 173 10.11 -31.83 4.10
CA ILE A 173 11.21 -32.45 4.86
C ILE A 173 12.41 -31.49 5.00
N ASN A 174 12.51 -30.47 4.19
CA ASN A 174 13.58 -29.48 4.23
C ASN A 174 13.09 -28.07 3.83
N GLU A 175 13.99 -27.08 3.92
CA GLU A 175 13.67 -25.69 3.63
C GLU A 175 13.38 -25.43 2.15
N GLU A 176 14.04 -26.11 1.25
CA GLU A 176 13.81 -25.96 -0.19
C GLU A 176 12.41 -26.42 -0.58
N GLU A 177 11.98 -27.55 -0.05
CA GLU A 177 10.61 -28.02 -0.24
C GLU A 177 9.59 -27.09 0.40
N LEU A 178 9.86 -26.57 1.59
CA LEU A 178 8.99 -25.61 2.24
C LEU A 178 8.81 -24.35 1.39
N ILE A 179 9.86 -23.87 0.74
CA ILE A 179 9.79 -22.73 -0.20
C ILE A 179 8.96 -23.11 -1.42
N LYS A 180 9.21 -24.30 -2.01
CA LYS A 180 8.44 -24.80 -3.17
C LYS A 180 6.95 -24.95 -2.86
N LEU A 181 6.60 -25.40 -1.66
CA LEU A 181 5.20 -25.51 -1.24
C LEU A 181 4.49 -24.15 -1.06
N ASN A 182 5.23 -23.05 -0.97
CA ASN A 182 4.67 -21.71 -0.99
C ASN A 182 4.51 -21.12 -2.41
N HIS A 183 4.83 -21.87 -3.46
CA HIS A 183 4.61 -21.44 -4.84
C HIS A 183 3.11 -21.31 -5.15
N PHE A 184 2.74 -20.36 -6.00
CA PHE A 184 1.33 -20.02 -6.28
C PHE A 184 0.51 -21.21 -6.79
N THR A 185 1.13 -22.14 -7.51
CA THR A 185 0.45 -23.34 -8.03
C THR A 185 -0.04 -24.29 -6.93
N ASN A 186 0.58 -24.24 -5.74
CA ASN A 186 0.16 -24.99 -4.57
C ASN A 186 -0.83 -24.20 -3.67
N LEU A 187 -1.27 -23.02 -4.11
CA LEU A 187 -2.19 -22.19 -3.36
C LEU A 187 -3.55 -22.14 -4.03
N GLN A 188 -4.61 -22.23 -3.22
CA GLN A 188 -5.99 -22.24 -3.67
C GLN A 188 -6.89 -21.45 -2.71
N PRO A 189 -8.05 -20.93 -3.18
CA PRO A 189 -9.12 -20.50 -2.31
C PRO A 189 -9.81 -21.76 -1.75
N LEU A 190 -10.08 -21.78 -0.47
CA LEU A 190 -10.80 -22.88 0.20
C LEU A 190 -11.78 -22.32 1.20
N CYS A 191 -12.98 -22.89 1.29
CA CYS A 191 -13.97 -22.54 2.32
C CYS A 191 -13.30 -22.50 3.71
N SER A 192 -13.50 -21.38 4.44
CA SER A 192 -12.82 -21.17 5.73
C SER A 192 -13.20 -22.23 6.77
N LYS A 193 -14.44 -22.75 6.74
CA LYS A 193 -14.85 -23.87 7.61
C LYS A 193 -14.10 -25.15 7.27
N VAL A 194 -14.02 -25.47 5.99
CA VAL A 194 -13.29 -26.66 5.53
C VAL A 194 -11.81 -26.56 5.92
N ASN A 195 -11.20 -25.40 5.66
CA ASN A 195 -9.80 -25.17 5.96
C ASN A 195 -9.48 -25.24 7.47
N ARG A 196 -10.29 -24.58 8.30
CA ARG A 196 -10.00 -24.42 9.73
C ARG A 196 -10.46 -25.59 10.59
N ASP A 197 -11.62 -26.18 10.27
CA ASP A 197 -12.25 -27.19 11.11
C ASP A 197 -12.01 -28.62 10.63
N ILE A 198 -11.90 -28.85 9.33
CA ILE A 198 -11.77 -30.17 8.72
C ILE A 198 -10.32 -30.47 8.39
N LYS A 199 -9.75 -29.71 7.47
CA LYS A 199 -8.38 -29.96 6.96
C LYS A 199 -7.32 -29.82 8.05
N ARG A 200 -7.43 -28.82 8.91
CA ARG A 200 -6.48 -28.60 10.01
C ARG A 200 -6.45 -29.76 11.01
N LYS A 201 -7.59 -30.43 11.20
CA LYS A 201 -7.70 -31.58 12.09
C LYS A 201 -7.29 -32.91 11.42
N ASN A 202 -7.28 -32.93 10.10
CA ASN A 202 -6.88 -34.09 9.30
C ASN A 202 -5.78 -33.69 8.29
N PRO A 203 -4.49 -33.73 8.67
CA PRO A 203 -3.38 -33.30 7.81
C PRO A 203 -3.24 -34.09 6.51
N THR A 204 -3.83 -35.28 6.42
CA THR A 204 -3.81 -36.15 5.22
C THR A 204 -5.00 -35.85 4.29
N TRP A 205 -5.88 -34.90 4.66
CA TRP A 205 -7.02 -34.54 3.84
C TRP A 205 -6.56 -33.87 2.53
N VAL A 206 -6.88 -34.50 1.41
CA VAL A 206 -6.71 -33.97 0.06
C VAL A 206 -8.12 -33.66 -0.45
N SER A 207 -8.33 -32.48 -1.01
CA SER A 207 -9.63 -32.14 -1.62
C SER A 207 -9.91 -33.07 -2.78
N GLU A 208 -11.07 -33.68 -2.85
CA GLU A 208 -11.50 -34.58 -3.94
C GLU A 208 -11.48 -33.91 -5.32
N VAL A 209 -11.43 -32.58 -5.35
CA VAL A 209 -11.36 -31.77 -6.57
C VAL A 209 -10.07 -31.99 -7.39
N SER A 210 -9.01 -32.53 -6.79
CA SER A 210 -7.75 -32.79 -7.50
C SER A 210 -7.70 -34.14 -8.23
N MET A 211 -8.73 -34.97 -8.13
CA MET A 211 -8.77 -36.29 -8.80
C MET A 211 -9.40 -36.25 -10.21
N PHE A 212 -9.88 -35.11 -10.66
CA PHE A 212 -10.53 -34.96 -11.97
C PHE A 212 -9.88 -33.88 -12.87
N SER A 213 -8.58 -33.66 -12.72
CA SER A 213 -7.80 -32.75 -13.59
C SER A 213 -6.82 -33.54 -14.44
#